data_13fef26c69a3618d7dbc71205b8b897a
#
_entry.id   13fef26c69a3618d7dbc71205b8b897a
#
_cell.length_a   1.000
_cell.length_b   1.000
_cell.length_c   1.000
_cell.angle_alpha   90.00
_cell.angle_beta   90.00
_cell.angle_gamma   90.00
#
_symmetry.space_group_name_H-M   'P 1'
#
loop_
_entity.id
_entity.type
_entity.pdbx_description
1 polymer ?
#
loop_
_entity_poly.entity_id
_entity_poly.type
_entity_poly.pdbx_seq_one_letter_code
_entity_poly.pdbx_strand_id
1 'polypeptide(L)'
;MKFTVLIAAALAAAPIPEAAAHPGMGETIKEIERIAARSWGSGWGGSKWPGQGNGGGSSSSSWPGQSNGNGGGSSSWPGQTNSGGSSSWPGQSSGNGGGSSSWPGQSSGGSGSGSGSGWSGDSFDAHSLIGDLATLSDKSLTSVGSDIKKILQGNGNPTSRERYFGCPSMNSQRCKRDTCCVWQYISNELEDKFRGEAGRCTRWARYAVRIGFHDAGTWSLKTASQGGGADGSIILSNELTRGENMGLQQIGEYYQTIYDKYHTQYGFTQVTMADLIQMGSNIAAVTCPLGPRVRSFVGRKDSTKANLGGLLPSVKFDALTLINLFKDKTIGPDDLVALIGAHTTSQQHHTNIDRDGDPQDSTPGVWDILFYQQTIDQNAPKRVYKFPSDVALANHPLTQPAFEAFASGSTGQAAWNVDYARAYVRLSLLGVNNINSLTECTKVLPQPVESYRHKDKGRFNKWLQTDDNSWTSKSVSKDVDDGYEISVPENKIPSRRGPWKTWTSTFKWW
;
A
#
# COMPACT_ATOMS: atom_id res chain seq x y z
N MET A 1 -17.35 -69.29 -22.31
CA MET A 1 -17.28 -68.74 -20.96
C MET A 1 -16.10 -67.79 -20.90
N LYS A 2 -16.36 -66.47 -21.00
CA LYS A 2 -15.41 -65.42 -20.69
C LYS A 2 -16.17 -64.33 -19.93
N PHE A 3 -15.89 -64.19 -18.65
CA PHE A 3 -16.45 -63.15 -17.80
C PHE A 3 -15.62 -61.86 -18.01
N THR A 4 -16.30 -60.80 -18.45
CA THR A 4 -15.76 -59.45 -18.48
C THR A 4 -16.29 -58.76 -17.24
N VAL A 5 -15.38 -58.40 -16.31
CA VAL A 5 -15.67 -57.60 -15.12
C VAL A 5 -15.52 -56.14 -15.50
N LEU A 6 -16.64 -55.41 -15.51
CA LEU A 6 -16.69 -53.96 -15.60
C LEU A 6 -16.49 -53.39 -14.19
N ILE A 7 -15.34 -52.71 -13.97
CA ILE A 7 -15.10 -51.88 -12.79
C ILE A 7 -15.59 -50.48 -13.14
N ALA A 8 -16.76 -50.11 -12.59
CA ALA A 8 -17.23 -48.74 -12.60
C ALA A 8 -16.51 -47.97 -11.45
N ALA A 9 -15.57 -47.13 -11.79
CA ALA A 9 -15.02 -46.19 -10.85
C ALA A 9 -15.99 -45.03 -10.66
N ALA A 10 -16.70 -45.01 -9.57
CA ALA A 10 -17.47 -43.85 -9.12
C ALA A 10 -16.49 -42.81 -8.54
N LEU A 11 -16.19 -41.76 -9.30
CA LEU A 11 -15.55 -40.54 -8.80
C LEU A 11 -16.61 -39.79 -7.98
N ALA A 12 -16.61 -40.00 -6.68
CA ALA A 12 -17.32 -39.14 -5.76
C ALA A 12 -16.58 -37.77 -5.74
N ALA A 13 -17.18 -36.75 -6.34
CA ALA A 13 -16.78 -35.39 -6.19
C ALA A 13 -17.08 -34.97 -4.75
N ALA A 14 -16.05 -34.95 -3.91
CA ALA A 14 -16.14 -34.30 -2.60
C ALA A 14 -16.25 -32.78 -2.81
N PRO A 15 -17.15 -32.09 -2.10
CA PRO A 15 -17.17 -30.62 -2.15
C PRO A 15 -15.86 -30.09 -1.58
N ILE A 16 -15.16 -29.26 -2.36
CA ILE A 16 -13.98 -28.52 -1.90
C ILE A 16 -14.49 -27.52 -0.86
N PRO A 17 -14.01 -27.53 0.39
CA PRO A 17 -14.42 -26.53 1.37
C PRO A 17 -13.94 -25.15 0.91
N GLU A 18 -14.86 -24.20 0.84
CA GLU A 18 -14.72 -22.86 0.30
C GLU A 18 -13.70 -21.95 1.05
N ALA A 19 -13.13 -22.41 2.15
CA ALA A 19 -12.27 -21.60 3.03
C ALA A 19 -10.81 -22.05 3.14
N ALA A 20 -10.36 -23.07 2.41
CA ALA A 20 -9.00 -23.59 2.57
C ALA A 20 -8.27 -23.66 1.23
N ALA A 21 -7.95 -22.52 0.64
CA ALA A 21 -7.17 -22.47 -0.59
C ALA A 21 -5.68 -22.82 -0.38
N HIS A 22 -5.19 -22.74 0.87
CA HIS A 22 -3.82 -23.14 1.22
C HIS A 22 -3.79 -23.80 2.61
N PRO A 23 -3.17 -25.01 2.76
CA PRO A 23 -2.90 -25.60 4.06
C PRO A 23 -2.01 -24.64 4.88
N GLY A 24 -2.48 -24.24 6.06
CA GLY A 24 -1.74 -23.34 6.95
C GLY A 24 -2.28 -21.89 7.04
N MET A 25 -3.11 -21.43 6.10
CA MET A 25 -3.65 -20.06 6.15
C MET A 25 -4.43 -19.78 7.44
N GLY A 26 -5.27 -20.72 7.88
CA GLY A 26 -6.01 -20.57 9.13
C GLY A 26 -5.14 -20.57 10.38
N GLU A 27 -4.01 -21.26 10.36
CA GLU A 27 -3.04 -21.24 11.47
C GLU A 27 -2.25 -19.95 11.50
N THR A 28 -1.88 -19.40 10.33
CA THR A 28 -1.15 -18.15 10.23
C THR A 28 -2.02 -16.96 10.65
N ILE A 29 -3.28 -16.92 10.25
CA ILE A 29 -4.22 -15.89 10.71
C ILE A 29 -4.39 -15.97 12.23
N LYS A 30 -4.57 -17.15 12.80
CA LYS A 30 -4.63 -17.34 14.25
C LYS A 30 -3.33 -16.95 14.95
N GLU A 31 -2.18 -17.17 14.33
CA GLU A 31 -0.90 -16.75 14.90
C GLU A 31 -0.73 -15.23 14.87
N ILE A 32 -1.14 -14.56 13.80
CA ILE A 32 -1.18 -13.10 13.72
C ILE A 32 -2.16 -12.53 14.76
N GLU A 33 -3.34 -13.09 14.88
CA GLU A 33 -4.33 -12.72 15.91
C GLU A 33 -3.77 -12.96 17.33
N ARG A 34 -3.06 -14.07 17.54
CA ARG A 34 -2.40 -14.38 18.81
C ARG A 34 -1.27 -13.41 19.13
N ILE A 35 -0.48 -13.00 18.14
CA ILE A 35 0.58 -12.01 18.28
C ILE A 35 -0.03 -10.64 18.56
N ALA A 36 -1.06 -10.26 17.82
CA ALA A 36 -1.80 -9.04 18.03
C ALA A 36 -2.45 -9.01 19.44
N ALA A 37 -3.13 -10.09 19.86
CA ALA A 37 -3.74 -10.21 21.17
C ALA A 37 -2.72 -10.13 22.32
N ARG A 38 -1.50 -10.61 22.12
CA ARG A 38 -0.41 -10.45 23.11
C ARG A 38 0.07 -9.01 23.21
N SER A 39 0.12 -8.28 22.12
CA SER A 39 0.47 -6.85 22.12
C SER A 39 -0.63 -5.95 22.69
N TRP A 40 -1.91 -6.41 22.65
CA TRP A 40 -3.06 -5.65 23.10
C TRP A 40 -3.63 -6.05 24.48
N GLY A 41 -3.37 -7.28 24.93
CA GLY A 41 -4.05 -7.91 26.07
C GLY A 41 -3.23 -8.13 27.32
N SER A 42 -1.93 -7.91 27.35
CA SER A 42 -1.13 -8.11 28.56
C SER A 42 -0.98 -6.82 29.34
N GLY A 43 -1.87 -6.65 30.32
CA GLY A 43 -1.57 -5.82 31.49
C GLY A 43 -0.21 -6.26 32.06
N TRP A 44 0.63 -5.32 32.37
CA TRP A 44 1.99 -5.48 32.87
C TRP A 44 2.03 -6.30 34.15
N GLY A 45 2.28 -7.57 34.03
CA GLY A 45 2.69 -8.46 35.10
C GLY A 45 4.00 -9.12 34.70
N GLY A 46 5.09 -8.76 35.39
CA GLY A 46 6.44 -9.13 35.04
C GLY A 46 6.66 -10.64 34.90
N SER A 47 7.19 -11.05 33.78
CA SER A 47 7.90 -12.31 33.62
C SER A 47 9.17 -12.10 32.81
N LYS A 48 10.28 -12.47 33.42
CA LYS A 48 11.64 -12.41 32.88
C LYS A 48 11.76 -13.30 31.65
N TRP A 49 12.33 -12.78 30.58
CA TRP A 49 12.81 -13.56 29.42
C TRP A 49 14.01 -14.42 29.82
N PRO A 50 14.14 -15.69 29.38
CA PRO A 50 15.34 -16.45 29.57
C PRO A 50 16.44 -15.92 28.65
N GLY A 51 17.50 -15.35 29.22
CA GLY A 51 18.70 -14.95 28.45
C GLY A 51 19.46 -13.71 28.96
N GLN A 52 19.01 -13.04 30.01
CA GLN A 52 19.82 -11.97 30.61
C GLN A 52 20.63 -12.47 31.82
N GLY A 53 21.90 -12.73 31.55
CA GLY A 53 22.92 -12.89 32.61
C GLY A 53 23.32 -11.52 33.14
N ASN A 54 23.36 -11.40 34.49
CA ASN A 54 23.91 -10.27 35.21
C ASN A 54 25.39 -10.07 34.88
N GLY A 55 25.77 -8.94 34.35
CA GLY A 55 27.15 -8.48 34.23
C GLY A 55 27.18 -6.99 34.04
N GLY A 56 27.50 -6.27 35.12
CA GLY A 56 27.67 -4.83 35.08
C GLY A 56 28.89 -4.42 34.26
N GLY A 57 28.72 -3.43 33.40
CA GLY A 57 29.81 -2.82 32.64
C GLY A 57 29.25 -1.73 31.74
N SER A 58 29.42 -0.49 32.17
CA SER A 58 29.15 0.68 31.38
C SER A 58 30.07 0.75 30.17
N SER A 59 29.50 0.68 28.95
CA SER A 59 30.19 1.15 27.76
C SER A 59 29.15 1.73 26.80
N SER A 60 29.23 3.03 26.61
CA SER A 60 28.53 3.82 25.61
C SER A 60 29.03 3.41 24.20
N SER A 61 28.17 2.79 23.39
CA SER A 61 28.45 2.62 21.97
C SER A 61 27.72 3.73 21.21
N SER A 62 28.50 4.71 20.75
CA SER A 62 28.07 5.72 19.79
C SER A 62 28.04 5.11 18.38
N TRP A 63 26.96 5.32 17.67
CA TRP A 63 26.81 4.96 16.25
C TRP A 63 27.65 5.94 15.39
N PRO A 64 28.38 5.48 14.37
CA PRO A 64 29.07 6.39 13.46
C PRO A 64 28.04 7.05 12.52
N GLY A 65 27.96 8.35 12.53
CA GLY A 65 27.15 9.10 11.55
C GLY A 65 26.52 10.40 12.03
N GLN A 66 26.69 10.80 13.28
CA GLN A 66 26.29 12.15 13.70
C GLN A 66 27.51 13.06 13.77
N SER A 67 27.67 13.94 12.80
CA SER A 67 28.55 15.09 12.88
C SER A 67 27.75 16.31 13.32
N ASN A 68 28.08 16.87 14.48
CA ASN A 68 27.65 18.21 14.88
C ASN A 68 28.36 19.23 13.98
N GLY A 69 27.64 19.88 13.10
CA GLY A 69 28.11 20.99 12.30
C GLY A 69 27.04 22.09 12.25
N ASN A 70 27.30 23.19 12.93
CA ASN A 70 26.56 24.43 12.77
C ASN A 70 26.77 24.95 11.35
N GLY A 71 25.69 25.10 10.57
CA GLY A 71 25.75 25.74 9.26
C GLY A 71 24.38 25.74 8.59
N GLY A 72 23.75 26.90 8.51
CA GLY A 72 22.47 27.08 7.86
C GLY A 72 22.54 26.77 6.36
N GLY A 73 21.59 26.00 5.88
CA GLY A 73 21.35 25.73 4.47
C GLY A 73 19.96 25.17 4.28
N SER A 74 19.07 25.97 3.72
CA SER A 74 17.75 25.59 3.30
C SER A 74 17.84 24.69 2.06
N SER A 75 17.36 23.45 2.13
CA SER A 75 17.22 22.57 0.98
C SER A 75 15.92 22.89 0.25
N SER A 76 16.05 23.46 -0.95
CA SER A 76 14.95 23.66 -1.88
C SER A 76 14.79 22.43 -2.80
N TRP A 77 13.55 22.03 -3.06
CA TRP A 77 13.18 20.95 -3.96
C TRP A 77 13.33 21.39 -5.43
N PRO A 78 13.70 20.51 -6.36
CA PRO A 78 13.73 20.84 -7.79
C PRO A 78 12.31 21.15 -8.29
N GLY A 79 12.11 22.34 -8.84
CA GLY A 79 10.85 22.76 -9.45
C GLY A 79 10.25 24.05 -8.89
N GLN A 80 10.86 24.68 -7.90
CA GLN A 80 10.46 26.02 -7.45
C GLN A 80 11.36 27.10 -8.05
N THR A 81 10.77 28.02 -8.80
CA THR A 81 11.40 29.25 -9.22
C THR A 81 11.52 30.21 -8.03
N ASN A 82 12.70 30.77 -7.84
CA ASN A 82 12.99 31.79 -6.81
C ASN A 82 12.08 33.01 -7.00
N SER A 83 11.08 33.14 -6.16
CA SER A 83 10.51 34.43 -5.76
C SER A 83 10.29 34.34 -4.26
N GLY A 84 11.00 35.20 -3.49
CA GLY A 84 11.11 35.10 -2.04
C GLY A 84 9.77 35.04 -1.31
N GLY A 85 9.50 33.89 -0.73
CA GLY A 85 8.38 33.64 0.13
C GLY A 85 8.55 32.24 0.71
N SER A 86 8.81 32.17 2.02
CA SER A 86 8.90 30.91 2.75
C SER A 86 7.52 30.23 2.78
N SER A 87 7.39 29.11 2.09
CA SER A 87 6.21 28.24 2.22
C SER A 87 6.44 27.28 3.39
N SER A 88 5.75 27.54 4.50
CA SER A 88 5.66 26.61 5.62
C SER A 88 4.48 25.66 5.40
N TRP A 89 4.72 24.37 5.49
CA TRP A 89 3.69 23.34 5.52
C TRP A 89 2.94 23.40 6.85
N PRO A 90 1.62 23.13 6.89
CA PRO A 90 0.94 22.95 8.17
C PRO A 90 1.60 21.83 8.97
N GLY A 91 2.24 22.15 10.10
CA GLY A 91 2.94 21.21 10.95
C GLY A 91 4.46 21.34 11.03
N GLN A 92 5.10 22.23 10.25
CA GLN A 92 6.52 22.55 10.44
C GLN A 92 6.68 23.97 10.95
N SER A 93 7.26 24.13 12.14
CA SER A 93 7.65 25.43 12.68
C SER A 93 9.10 25.73 12.32
N SER A 94 9.35 26.86 11.65
CA SER A 94 10.66 27.48 11.55
C SER A 94 10.80 28.47 12.71
N GLY A 95 11.54 28.12 13.72
CA GLY A 95 11.82 29.03 14.84
C GLY A 95 12.64 28.32 15.91
N ASN A 96 13.73 28.93 16.34
CA ASN A 96 14.51 28.55 17.53
C ASN A 96 13.62 28.71 18.78
N GLY A 97 13.31 27.62 19.46
CA GLY A 97 12.62 27.64 20.76
C GLY A 97 11.77 26.41 20.91
N GLY A 98 12.04 25.59 21.94
CA GLY A 98 11.34 24.34 22.22
C GLY A 98 9.82 24.49 22.20
N GLY A 99 9.21 23.91 21.18
CA GLY A 99 7.78 23.87 21.00
C GLY A 99 7.39 22.61 20.28
N SER A 100 6.50 21.83 20.85
CA SER A 100 5.91 20.63 20.28
C SER A 100 5.16 20.97 19.00
N SER A 101 5.44 20.23 17.91
CA SER A 101 4.72 20.31 16.65
C SER A 101 3.29 19.84 16.84
N SER A 102 2.32 20.73 16.69
CA SER A 102 0.90 20.40 16.71
C SER A 102 0.34 20.22 15.30
N TRP A 103 -0.31 19.10 15.03
CA TRP A 103 -1.06 18.82 13.82
C TRP A 103 -2.38 19.57 13.81
N PRO A 104 -2.95 19.90 12.64
CA PRO A 104 -4.32 20.44 12.59
C PRO A 104 -5.29 19.49 13.28
N GLY A 105 -5.89 19.92 14.38
CA GLY A 105 -6.85 19.14 15.15
C GLY A 105 -6.44 18.76 16.58
N GLN A 106 -5.22 19.08 17.04
CA GLN A 106 -4.88 18.93 18.46
C GLN A 106 -5.37 20.18 19.25
N SER A 107 -6.30 19.99 20.15
CA SER A 107 -6.70 20.97 21.15
C SER A 107 -5.66 21.04 22.27
N SER A 108 -5.08 22.21 22.52
CA SER A 108 -4.26 22.49 23.70
C SER A 108 -5.12 22.49 24.94
N GLY A 109 -5.15 21.41 25.69
CA GLY A 109 -5.70 21.33 27.04
C GLY A 109 -4.64 21.73 28.05
N GLY A 110 -5.05 22.54 29.02
CA GLY A 110 -4.22 23.27 29.97
C GLY A 110 -3.37 22.43 30.92
N SER A 111 -2.36 23.12 31.41
CA SER A 111 -1.34 22.70 32.35
C SER A 111 -1.88 22.03 33.63
N GLY A 112 -1.45 20.81 33.86
CA GLY A 112 -1.52 20.14 35.16
C GLY A 112 -0.29 19.26 35.31
N SER A 113 0.61 19.65 36.20
CA SER A 113 1.79 18.88 36.56
C SER A 113 1.38 17.60 37.32
N GLY A 114 1.71 16.45 36.75
CA GLY A 114 1.55 15.15 37.39
C GLY A 114 2.37 14.11 36.64
N SER A 115 3.43 13.64 37.24
CA SER A 115 4.26 12.54 36.83
C SER A 115 3.45 11.24 36.79
N GLY A 116 3.45 10.57 35.64
CA GLY A 116 2.83 9.26 35.47
C GLY A 116 2.24 9.16 34.10
N SER A 117 3.04 8.65 33.14
CA SER A 117 2.57 8.37 31.80
C SER A 117 1.68 7.13 31.78
N GLY A 118 0.46 7.31 32.28
CA GLY A 118 -0.63 6.39 31.98
C GLY A 118 -1.26 6.83 30.65
N TRP A 119 -1.35 5.96 29.68
CA TRP A 119 -2.24 6.11 28.55
C TRP A 119 -3.66 6.18 29.08
N SER A 120 -4.24 7.37 29.19
CA SER A 120 -5.65 7.55 29.55
C SER A 120 -6.50 7.13 28.37
N GLY A 121 -7.24 6.09 28.56
CA GLY A 121 -8.10 5.27 27.77
C GLY A 121 -9.10 5.95 26.85
N ASP A 122 -8.72 6.38 25.68
CA ASP A 122 -9.58 6.23 24.53
C ASP A 122 -9.16 4.91 23.86
N SER A 123 -9.94 3.87 24.09
CA SER A 123 -9.73 2.54 23.50
C SER A 123 -9.92 2.64 21.99
N PHE A 124 -8.81 2.76 21.23
CA PHE A 124 -8.87 2.67 19.78
C PHE A 124 -9.43 1.29 19.38
N ASP A 125 -10.50 1.29 18.60
CA ASP A 125 -11.10 0.07 18.03
C ASP A 125 -10.90 0.04 16.51
N ALA A 126 -9.99 -0.84 16.06
CA ALA A 126 -9.72 -1.08 14.63
C ALA A 126 -10.93 -1.72 13.91
N HIS A 127 -11.90 -2.27 14.65
CA HIS A 127 -13.12 -2.89 14.12
C HIS A 127 -14.33 -1.94 14.12
N SER A 128 -14.13 -0.69 14.52
CA SER A 128 -15.19 0.33 14.54
C SER A 128 -15.84 0.48 13.16
N LEU A 129 -17.15 0.66 13.14
CA LEU A 129 -17.90 0.91 11.92
C LEU A 129 -17.72 2.37 11.48
N ILE A 130 -17.78 2.59 10.16
CA ILE A 130 -17.61 3.88 9.51
C ILE A 130 -18.79 4.22 8.59
N GLY A 131 -18.89 5.49 8.20
CA GLY A 131 -19.97 5.98 7.34
C GLY A 131 -21.34 5.70 7.94
N ASP A 132 -22.32 5.44 7.09
CA ASP A 132 -23.70 5.13 7.49
C ASP A 132 -23.84 3.80 8.25
N LEU A 133 -22.89 2.86 8.10
CA LEU A 133 -22.91 1.62 8.87
C LEU A 133 -22.74 1.84 10.39
N ALA A 134 -22.15 2.94 10.81
CA ALA A 134 -21.98 3.26 12.23
C ALA A 134 -23.30 3.59 12.93
N THR A 135 -24.33 3.98 12.19
CA THR A 135 -25.61 4.43 12.74
C THR A 135 -26.80 3.55 12.35
N LEU A 136 -26.67 2.75 11.31
CA LEU A 136 -27.75 1.88 10.82
C LEU A 136 -27.90 0.62 11.71
N SER A 137 -29.16 0.26 12.00
CA SER A 137 -29.45 -1.00 12.66
C SER A 137 -29.26 -2.18 11.69
N ASP A 138 -28.96 -3.39 12.21
CA ASP A 138 -28.75 -4.58 11.38
C ASP A 138 -29.95 -4.91 10.46
N LYS A 139 -31.16 -4.60 10.93
CA LYS A 139 -32.41 -4.81 10.17
C LYS A 139 -32.54 -3.88 8.95
N SER A 140 -31.79 -2.78 8.96
CA SER A 140 -31.80 -1.77 7.87
C SER A 140 -30.68 -1.99 6.86
N LEU A 141 -29.80 -2.97 7.09
CA LEU A 141 -28.68 -3.24 6.20
C LEU A 141 -29.15 -4.01 4.96
N THR A 142 -28.61 -3.62 3.81
CA THR A 142 -28.64 -4.44 2.60
C THR A 142 -27.73 -5.67 2.78
N SER A 143 -27.82 -6.66 1.89
CA SER A 143 -26.87 -7.78 1.88
C SER A 143 -25.42 -7.30 1.75
N VAL A 144 -25.16 -6.33 0.87
CA VAL A 144 -23.83 -5.74 0.68
C VAL A 144 -23.37 -4.97 1.92
N GLY A 145 -24.25 -4.13 2.50
CA GLY A 145 -23.94 -3.42 3.75
C GLY A 145 -23.62 -4.37 4.92
N SER A 146 -24.38 -5.47 5.04
CA SER A 146 -24.11 -6.52 6.04
C SER A 146 -22.76 -7.20 5.82
N ASP A 147 -22.41 -7.50 4.57
CA ASP A 147 -21.13 -8.13 4.24
C ASP A 147 -19.95 -7.18 4.51
N ILE A 148 -20.07 -5.91 4.09
CA ILE A 148 -19.05 -4.89 4.40
C ILE A 148 -18.89 -4.75 5.92
N LYS A 149 -20.00 -4.69 6.67
CA LYS A 149 -19.96 -4.65 8.14
C LYS A 149 -19.13 -5.80 8.72
N LYS A 150 -19.37 -7.03 8.27
CA LYS A 150 -18.60 -8.20 8.72
C LYS A 150 -17.11 -8.09 8.38
N ILE A 151 -16.76 -7.60 7.18
CA ILE A 151 -15.37 -7.39 6.79
C ILE A 151 -14.70 -6.37 7.71
N LEU A 152 -15.34 -5.21 7.94
CA LEU A 152 -14.82 -4.16 8.82
C LEU A 152 -14.63 -4.64 10.26
N GLN A 153 -15.47 -5.57 10.73
CA GLN A 153 -15.38 -6.18 12.05
C GLN A 153 -14.43 -7.40 12.13
N GLY A 154 -13.72 -7.73 11.05
CA GLY A 154 -12.79 -8.87 11.03
C GLY A 154 -13.44 -10.24 10.83
N ASN A 155 -14.77 -10.33 10.73
CA ASN A 155 -15.53 -11.58 10.65
C ASN A 155 -15.94 -11.98 9.22
N GLY A 156 -15.72 -11.09 8.23
CA GLY A 156 -16.08 -11.29 6.83
C GLY A 156 -14.86 -11.65 5.96
N ASN A 157 -15.08 -12.39 4.90
CA ASN A 157 -14.03 -12.63 3.90
C ASN A 157 -13.83 -11.39 3.04
N PRO A 158 -12.63 -10.77 3.03
CA PRO A 158 -12.36 -9.55 2.26
C PRO A 158 -12.00 -9.83 0.78
N THR A 159 -11.91 -11.09 0.38
CA THR A 159 -11.59 -11.53 -0.99
C THR A 159 -12.71 -12.33 -1.61
N SER A 160 -12.80 -12.39 -2.95
CA SER A 160 -13.76 -13.25 -3.64
C SER A 160 -13.19 -13.72 -4.97
N ARG A 161 -13.49 -14.99 -5.33
CA ARG A 161 -13.14 -15.59 -6.63
C ARG A 161 -14.31 -15.58 -7.63
N GLU A 162 -15.39 -14.87 -7.34
CA GLU A 162 -16.54 -14.76 -8.21
C GLU A 162 -16.14 -14.22 -9.59
N ARG A 163 -16.75 -14.79 -10.65
CA ARG A 163 -16.49 -14.38 -12.04
C ARG A 163 -17.76 -13.87 -12.69
N TYR A 164 -17.61 -12.89 -13.57
CA TYR A 164 -18.70 -12.38 -14.36
C TYR A 164 -18.85 -13.17 -15.66
N PHE A 165 -19.69 -14.24 -15.61
CA PHE A 165 -20.00 -15.02 -16.81
C PHE A 165 -21.11 -14.34 -17.63
N GLY A 166 -20.94 -14.30 -18.95
CA GLY A 166 -21.97 -13.79 -19.88
C GLY A 166 -22.25 -12.30 -19.72
N CYS A 167 -21.21 -11.50 -19.47
CA CYS A 167 -21.32 -10.03 -19.47
C CYS A 167 -22.02 -9.56 -20.76
N PRO A 168 -23.14 -8.80 -20.67
CA PRO A 168 -23.85 -8.32 -21.85
C PRO A 168 -23.00 -7.36 -22.67
N SER A 169 -23.28 -7.23 -23.98
CA SER A 169 -22.61 -6.23 -24.79
C SER A 169 -22.87 -4.81 -24.24
N MET A 170 -21.82 -3.96 -24.23
CA MET A 170 -21.81 -2.64 -23.59
C MET A 170 -22.99 -1.74 -24.02
N ASN A 171 -23.33 -1.78 -25.31
CA ASN A 171 -24.42 -0.95 -25.85
C ASN A 171 -25.84 -1.51 -25.59
N SER A 172 -25.95 -2.70 -24.96
CA SER A 172 -27.25 -3.33 -24.72
C SER A 172 -27.98 -2.71 -23.52
N GLN A 173 -29.30 -2.75 -23.56
CA GLN A 173 -30.14 -2.35 -22.41
C GLN A 173 -29.89 -3.21 -21.17
N ARG A 174 -29.44 -4.46 -21.33
CA ARG A 174 -29.05 -5.33 -20.21
C ARG A 174 -27.81 -4.79 -19.50
N CYS A 175 -26.80 -4.34 -20.24
CA CYS A 175 -25.60 -3.73 -19.66
C CYS A 175 -25.94 -2.42 -18.95
N LYS A 176 -26.78 -1.59 -19.54
CA LYS A 176 -27.21 -0.32 -18.90
C LYS A 176 -27.95 -0.49 -17.57
N ARG A 177 -28.59 -1.65 -17.36
CA ARG A 177 -29.30 -1.97 -16.10
C ARG A 177 -28.44 -2.69 -15.08
N ASP A 178 -27.36 -3.31 -15.50
CA ASP A 178 -26.42 -4.02 -14.60
C ASP A 178 -25.28 -3.09 -14.24
N THR A 179 -25.24 -2.63 -12.99
CA THR A 179 -24.23 -1.72 -12.47
C THR A 179 -22.81 -2.21 -12.75
N CYS A 180 -22.56 -3.53 -12.67
CA CYS A 180 -21.23 -4.10 -12.87
C CYS A 180 -20.83 -4.27 -14.32
N CYS A 181 -21.79 -4.23 -15.27
CA CYS A 181 -21.48 -4.55 -16.67
C CYS A 181 -20.42 -3.61 -17.27
N VAL A 182 -20.57 -2.29 -17.14
CA VAL A 182 -19.60 -1.32 -17.65
C VAL A 182 -18.22 -1.51 -17.01
N TRP A 183 -18.19 -1.89 -15.74
CA TRP A 183 -16.96 -2.15 -15.02
C TRP A 183 -16.16 -3.35 -15.55
N GLN A 184 -16.82 -4.32 -16.22
CA GLN A 184 -16.08 -5.38 -16.92
C GLN A 184 -15.23 -4.82 -18.07
N TYR A 185 -15.78 -3.87 -18.83
CA TYR A 185 -15.07 -3.24 -19.94
C TYR A 185 -13.94 -2.33 -19.45
N ILE A 186 -14.20 -1.56 -18.38
CA ILE A 186 -13.17 -0.74 -17.72
C ILE A 186 -12.07 -1.64 -17.14
N SER A 187 -12.44 -2.74 -16.47
CA SER A 187 -11.49 -3.69 -15.89
C SER A 187 -10.55 -4.29 -16.92
N ASN A 188 -11.08 -4.70 -18.07
CA ASN A 188 -10.26 -5.25 -19.16
C ASN A 188 -9.26 -4.20 -19.69
N GLU A 189 -9.72 -2.96 -19.92
CA GLU A 189 -8.86 -1.88 -20.42
C GLU A 189 -7.76 -1.49 -19.41
N LEU A 190 -8.08 -1.47 -18.14
CA LEU A 190 -7.11 -1.21 -17.07
C LEU A 190 -6.14 -2.39 -16.89
N GLU A 191 -6.62 -3.65 -16.96
CA GLU A 191 -5.76 -4.83 -16.89
C GLU A 191 -4.72 -4.82 -18.01
N ASP A 192 -5.14 -4.54 -19.25
CA ASP A 192 -4.23 -4.44 -20.40
C ASP A 192 -3.14 -3.37 -20.19
N LYS A 193 -3.50 -2.23 -19.57
CA LYS A 193 -2.55 -1.16 -19.23
C LYS A 193 -1.60 -1.54 -18.09
N PHE A 194 -2.09 -2.31 -17.13
CA PHE A 194 -1.36 -2.65 -15.92
C PHE A 194 -0.47 -3.88 -16.05
N ARG A 195 -0.75 -4.76 -17.01
CA ARG A 195 0.01 -5.99 -17.26
C ARG A 195 1.22 -5.70 -18.15
N GLY A 196 2.40 -6.00 -17.65
CA GLY A 196 3.64 -5.89 -18.43
C GLY A 196 3.96 -7.15 -19.23
N GLU A 197 4.71 -7.02 -20.33
CA GLU A 197 5.12 -8.12 -21.20
C GLU A 197 6.01 -9.16 -20.49
N ALA A 198 6.80 -8.72 -19.54
CA ALA A 198 7.60 -9.62 -18.69
C ALA A 198 6.76 -10.41 -17.68
N GLY A 199 5.46 -10.17 -17.60
CA GLY A 199 4.54 -10.78 -16.64
C GLY A 199 4.49 -10.09 -15.28
N ARG A 200 5.37 -9.14 -14.98
CA ARG A 200 5.26 -8.22 -13.83
C ARG A 200 4.31 -7.08 -14.17
N CYS A 201 3.71 -6.43 -13.18
CA CYS A 201 2.87 -5.27 -13.46
C CYS A 201 3.70 -4.02 -13.79
N THR A 202 3.08 -3.11 -14.53
CA THR A 202 3.71 -1.87 -15.02
C THR A 202 3.68 -0.76 -13.97
N ARG A 203 4.40 0.34 -14.22
CA ARG A 203 4.30 1.57 -13.43
C ARG A 203 2.87 2.10 -13.33
N TRP A 204 2.03 1.85 -14.33
CA TRP A 204 0.63 2.27 -14.31
C TRP A 204 -0.16 1.58 -13.20
N ALA A 205 0.07 0.27 -12.99
CA ALA A 205 -0.50 -0.44 -11.86
C ALA A 205 -0.03 0.15 -10.52
N ARG A 206 1.26 0.46 -10.40
CA ARG A 206 1.82 1.06 -9.18
C ARG A 206 1.24 2.44 -8.89
N TYR A 207 1.08 3.27 -9.93
CA TYR A 207 0.40 4.56 -9.81
C TYR A 207 -1.06 4.40 -9.40
N ALA A 208 -1.77 3.38 -9.95
CA ALA A 208 -3.14 3.08 -9.60
C ALA A 208 -3.31 2.66 -8.13
N VAL A 209 -2.42 1.79 -7.63
CA VAL A 209 -2.39 1.43 -6.20
C VAL A 209 -2.15 2.67 -5.33
N ARG A 210 -1.19 3.51 -5.72
CA ARG A 210 -0.82 4.70 -4.95
C ARG A 210 -1.93 5.76 -4.95
N ILE A 211 -2.57 6.06 -6.09
CA ILE A 211 -3.63 7.07 -6.15
C ILE A 211 -4.87 6.62 -5.37
N GLY A 212 -5.16 5.31 -5.30
CA GLY A 212 -6.23 4.78 -4.46
C GLY A 212 -6.05 5.11 -2.99
N PHE A 213 -4.82 5.02 -2.49
CA PHE A 213 -4.48 5.45 -1.14
C PHE A 213 -4.49 6.98 -0.99
N HIS A 214 -3.94 7.73 -1.95
CA HIS A 214 -3.83 9.19 -1.86
C HIS A 214 -5.18 9.91 -1.91
N ASP A 215 -6.17 9.36 -2.62
CA ASP A 215 -7.55 9.84 -2.59
C ASP A 215 -8.18 9.54 -1.22
N ALA A 216 -8.28 8.27 -0.85
CA ALA A 216 -8.93 7.82 0.36
C ALA A 216 -8.26 8.33 1.66
N GLY A 217 -6.94 8.45 1.67
CA GLY A 217 -6.14 8.83 2.82
C GLY A 217 -6.29 10.29 3.26
N THR A 218 -7.00 11.11 2.51
CA THR A 218 -7.31 12.51 2.88
C THR A 218 -8.40 12.64 3.95
N TRP A 219 -9.06 11.54 4.36
CA TRP A 219 -10.03 11.55 5.44
C TRP A 219 -9.38 11.36 6.81
N SER A 220 -9.98 11.99 7.82
CA SER A 220 -9.59 11.89 9.22
C SER A 220 -10.82 12.01 10.11
N LEU A 221 -10.87 11.28 11.22
CA LEU A 221 -11.92 11.41 12.25
C LEU A 221 -12.07 12.86 12.71
N LYS A 222 -10.95 13.57 12.88
CA LYS A 222 -10.93 14.96 13.39
C LYS A 222 -11.47 15.96 12.37
N THR A 223 -11.37 15.65 11.09
CA THR A 223 -11.78 16.56 10.01
C THR A 223 -12.94 16.02 9.17
N ALA A 224 -13.58 14.93 9.60
CA ALA A 224 -14.64 14.23 8.87
C ALA A 224 -15.82 15.17 8.45
N SER A 225 -16.14 16.18 9.26
CA SER A 225 -17.17 17.18 8.94
C SER A 225 -16.80 18.11 7.77
N GLN A 226 -15.52 18.16 7.37
CA GLN A 226 -15.01 18.98 6.28
C GLN A 226 -14.95 18.23 4.94
N GLY A 227 -15.23 16.93 4.94
CA GLY A 227 -15.13 16.02 3.79
C GLY A 227 -13.82 15.22 3.83
N GLY A 228 -13.39 14.76 2.68
CA GLY A 228 -12.21 13.90 2.51
C GLY A 228 -12.57 12.45 2.35
N GLY A 229 -11.62 11.66 1.87
CA GLY A 229 -11.77 10.23 1.68
C GLY A 229 -11.85 9.81 0.22
N ALA A 230 -12.40 8.63 -0.02
CA ALA A 230 -12.52 8.05 -1.34
C ALA A 230 -13.67 8.71 -2.13
N ASP A 231 -13.43 9.94 -2.58
CA ASP A 231 -14.44 10.80 -3.21
C ASP A 231 -14.04 11.35 -4.60
N GLY A 232 -12.88 10.92 -5.13
CA GLY A 232 -12.41 11.29 -6.47
C GLY A 232 -11.90 12.71 -6.60
N SER A 233 -11.92 13.50 -5.53
CA SER A 233 -11.50 14.91 -5.55
C SER A 233 -10.04 15.10 -5.95
N ILE A 234 -9.19 14.10 -5.71
CA ILE A 234 -7.77 14.17 -6.11
C ILE A 234 -7.60 14.47 -7.61
N ILE A 235 -8.52 13.99 -8.46
CA ILE A 235 -8.53 14.24 -9.91
C ILE A 235 -9.47 15.36 -10.26
N LEU A 236 -10.66 15.39 -9.66
CA LEU A 236 -11.72 16.35 -10.00
C LEU A 236 -11.49 17.76 -9.44
N SER A 237 -10.43 17.91 -8.63
CA SER A 237 -9.99 19.21 -8.10
C SER A 237 -8.51 19.47 -8.41
N ASN A 238 -7.87 20.42 -7.74
CA ASN A 238 -6.46 20.76 -7.95
C ASN A 238 -5.48 19.97 -7.05
N GLU A 239 -5.89 18.86 -6.43
CA GLU A 239 -5.06 18.18 -5.46
C GLU A 239 -3.81 17.52 -6.07
N LEU A 240 -3.85 17.09 -7.33
CA LEU A 240 -2.70 16.57 -8.07
C LEU A 240 -1.54 17.57 -8.20
N THR A 241 -1.80 18.86 -7.99
CA THR A 241 -0.74 19.91 -8.00
C THR A 241 0.04 19.98 -6.68
N ARG A 242 -0.43 19.33 -5.63
CA ARG A 242 0.22 19.33 -4.32
C ARG A 242 1.49 18.46 -4.32
N GLY A 243 2.51 18.87 -3.59
CA GLY A 243 3.77 18.12 -3.48
C GLY A 243 3.60 16.70 -2.95
N GLU A 244 2.63 16.47 -2.04
CA GLU A 244 2.31 15.14 -1.52
C GLU A 244 1.78 14.17 -2.60
N ASN A 245 1.25 14.69 -3.71
CA ASN A 245 0.73 13.93 -4.85
C ASN A 245 1.71 13.88 -6.05
N MET A 246 2.95 14.29 -5.84
CA MET A 246 3.97 14.28 -6.89
C MET A 246 4.13 12.88 -7.51
N GLY A 247 4.14 12.82 -8.85
CA GLY A 247 4.25 11.57 -9.62
C GLY A 247 2.91 10.88 -9.93
N LEU A 248 1.77 11.44 -9.47
CA LEU A 248 0.44 10.88 -9.76
C LEU A 248 -0.28 11.58 -10.93
N GLN A 249 0.33 12.60 -11.54
CA GLN A 249 -0.29 13.37 -12.61
C GLN A 249 -0.65 12.50 -13.81
N GLN A 250 0.25 11.62 -14.23
CA GLN A 250 0.02 10.74 -15.39
C GLN A 250 -1.16 9.79 -15.21
N ILE A 251 -1.30 9.17 -14.04
CA ILE A 251 -2.44 8.28 -13.78
C ILE A 251 -3.74 9.09 -13.65
N GLY A 252 -3.67 10.31 -13.11
CA GLY A 252 -4.81 11.22 -13.05
C GLY A 252 -5.33 11.57 -14.45
N GLU A 253 -4.44 11.96 -15.36
CA GLU A 253 -4.77 12.23 -16.77
C GLU A 253 -5.35 10.98 -17.46
N TYR A 254 -4.76 9.81 -17.24
CA TYR A 254 -5.26 8.57 -17.80
C TYR A 254 -6.66 8.22 -17.26
N TYR A 255 -6.89 8.34 -15.96
CA TYR A 255 -8.22 8.11 -15.39
C TYR A 255 -9.25 9.13 -15.88
N GLN A 256 -8.86 10.37 -16.11
CA GLN A 256 -9.75 11.36 -16.73
C GLN A 256 -10.18 10.90 -18.14
N THR A 257 -9.26 10.32 -18.95
CA THR A 257 -9.64 9.81 -20.28
C THR A 257 -10.59 8.62 -20.21
N ILE A 258 -10.42 7.72 -19.22
CA ILE A 258 -11.32 6.58 -18.98
C ILE A 258 -12.70 7.09 -18.51
N TYR A 259 -12.71 8.04 -17.57
CA TYR A 259 -13.93 8.65 -17.07
C TYR A 259 -14.72 9.32 -18.20
N ASP A 260 -14.08 10.16 -19.00
CA ASP A 260 -14.72 10.85 -20.13
C ASP A 260 -15.27 9.86 -21.15
N LYS A 261 -14.56 8.77 -21.42
CA LYS A 261 -15.00 7.71 -22.33
C LYS A 261 -16.25 7.02 -21.83
N TYR A 262 -16.23 6.49 -20.62
CA TYR A 262 -17.31 5.62 -20.12
C TYR A 262 -18.46 6.42 -19.52
N HIS A 263 -18.20 7.46 -18.73
CA HIS A 263 -19.21 8.28 -18.10
C HIS A 263 -19.89 9.20 -19.13
N THR A 264 -19.09 9.98 -19.89
CA THR A 264 -19.61 11.04 -20.75
C THR A 264 -19.99 10.53 -22.14
N GLN A 265 -19.06 9.88 -22.86
CA GLN A 265 -19.28 9.49 -24.24
C GLN A 265 -20.24 8.30 -24.38
N TYR A 266 -20.08 7.26 -23.54
CA TYR A 266 -20.98 6.10 -23.54
C TYR A 266 -22.21 6.27 -22.65
N GLY A 267 -22.26 7.33 -21.84
CA GLY A 267 -23.41 7.69 -21.01
C GLY A 267 -23.66 6.76 -19.82
N PHE A 268 -22.65 6.12 -19.27
CA PHE A 268 -22.73 5.34 -18.02
C PHE A 268 -22.50 6.26 -16.83
N THR A 269 -23.51 7.11 -16.52
CA THR A 269 -23.43 8.13 -15.46
C THR A 269 -23.23 7.56 -14.06
N GLN A 270 -23.41 6.26 -13.86
CA GLN A 270 -23.09 5.56 -12.60
C GLN A 270 -21.58 5.29 -12.42
N VAL A 271 -20.73 5.50 -13.42
CA VAL A 271 -19.28 5.45 -13.29
C VAL A 271 -18.82 6.76 -12.67
N THR A 272 -18.43 6.73 -11.40
CA THR A 272 -17.87 7.89 -10.69
C THR A 272 -16.34 7.86 -10.75
N MET A 273 -15.69 9.02 -10.59
CA MET A 273 -14.23 9.10 -10.50
C MET A 273 -13.72 8.41 -9.22
N ALA A 274 -14.44 8.58 -8.11
CA ALA A 274 -14.18 7.91 -6.85
C ALA A 274 -14.14 6.38 -7.02
N ASP A 275 -15.13 5.81 -7.70
CA ASP A 275 -15.14 4.37 -7.98
C ASP A 275 -14.06 3.96 -8.96
N LEU A 276 -13.77 4.77 -9.99
CA LEU A 276 -12.72 4.47 -10.96
C LEU A 276 -11.34 4.37 -10.27
N ILE A 277 -11.04 5.26 -9.35
CA ILE A 277 -9.81 5.23 -8.57
C ILE A 277 -9.74 3.98 -7.71
N GLN A 278 -10.77 3.65 -6.94
CA GLN A 278 -10.75 2.52 -6.01
C GLN A 278 -10.83 1.17 -6.75
N MET A 279 -11.64 1.05 -7.79
CA MET A 279 -11.66 -0.13 -8.66
C MET A 279 -10.32 -0.32 -9.38
N GLY A 280 -9.74 0.77 -9.90
CA GLY A 280 -8.44 0.74 -10.55
C GLY A 280 -7.32 0.26 -9.64
N SER A 281 -7.32 0.66 -8.37
CA SER A 281 -6.37 0.16 -7.38
C SER A 281 -6.52 -1.36 -7.14
N ASN A 282 -7.74 -1.87 -7.03
CA ASN A 282 -8.00 -3.30 -6.85
C ASN A 282 -7.68 -4.12 -8.12
N ILE A 283 -7.97 -3.57 -9.32
CA ILE A 283 -7.57 -4.18 -10.59
C ILE A 283 -6.03 -4.24 -10.68
N ALA A 284 -5.34 -3.17 -10.27
CA ALA A 284 -3.88 -3.12 -10.28
C ALA A 284 -3.27 -4.16 -9.32
N ALA A 285 -3.78 -4.24 -8.09
CA ALA A 285 -3.31 -5.20 -7.09
C ALA A 285 -3.40 -6.64 -7.61
N VAL A 286 -4.56 -7.06 -8.16
CA VAL A 286 -4.74 -8.42 -8.67
C VAL A 286 -4.04 -8.68 -10.01
N THR A 287 -3.74 -7.65 -10.80
CA THR A 287 -2.99 -7.77 -12.05
C THR A 287 -1.49 -8.00 -11.78
N CYS A 288 -0.96 -7.44 -10.69
CA CYS A 288 0.39 -7.78 -10.24
C CYS A 288 0.41 -9.25 -9.80
N PRO A 289 1.37 -10.07 -10.28
CA PRO A 289 1.44 -11.47 -9.90
C PRO A 289 1.46 -11.66 -8.38
N LEU A 290 0.74 -12.66 -7.88
CA LEU A 290 0.51 -13.01 -6.49
C LEU A 290 -0.41 -12.04 -5.71
N GLY A 291 -0.90 -10.98 -6.35
CA GLY A 291 -1.76 -9.98 -5.72
C GLY A 291 -3.16 -10.50 -5.38
N PRO A 292 -3.79 -9.96 -4.32
CA PRO A 292 -5.10 -10.39 -3.85
C PRO A 292 -6.24 -9.90 -4.75
N ARG A 293 -7.32 -10.66 -4.78
CA ARG A 293 -8.56 -10.24 -5.43
C ARG A 293 -9.51 -9.67 -4.37
N VAL A 294 -9.30 -8.38 -4.05
CA VAL A 294 -10.02 -7.65 -3.01
C VAL A 294 -11.49 -7.47 -3.39
N ARG A 295 -12.43 -7.70 -2.46
CA ARG A 295 -13.85 -7.38 -2.69
C ARG A 295 -14.02 -5.89 -2.98
N SER A 296 -14.69 -5.59 -4.09
CA SER A 296 -14.74 -4.27 -4.69
C SER A 296 -16.16 -3.77 -4.83
N PHE A 297 -16.41 -2.56 -4.33
CA PHE A 297 -17.73 -1.96 -4.23
C PHE A 297 -17.76 -0.65 -5.00
N VAL A 298 -18.86 -0.37 -5.70
CA VAL A 298 -19.10 0.83 -6.50
C VAL A 298 -20.38 1.54 -6.06
N GLY A 299 -20.51 2.83 -6.36
CA GLY A 299 -21.64 3.68 -5.96
C GLY A 299 -21.21 4.82 -5.04
N ARG A 300 -19.89 5.10 -4.92
CA ARG A 300 -19.37 6.31 -4.24
C ARG A 300 -19.83 7.56 -4.95
N LYS A 301 -19.82 8.66 -4.23
CA LYS A 301 -20.18 9.99 -4.78
C LYS A 301 -18.91 10.77 -5.03
N ASP A 302 -18.84 11.40 -6.20
CA ASP A 302 -17.77 12.32 -6.55
C ASP A 302 -17.86 13.65 -5.80
N SER A 303 -16.68 14.20 -5.47
CA SER A 303 -16.51 15.56 -4.95
C SER A 303 -15.63 16.37 -5.89
N THR A 304 -16.07 17.56 -6.22
CA THR A 304 -15.27 18.57 -6.95
C THR A 304 -14.58 19.56 -6.02
N LYS A 305 -14.85 19.44 -4.71
CA LYS A 305 -14.20 20.25 -3.68
C LYS A 305 -12.91 19.57 -3.24
N ALA A 306 -11.80 20.30 -3.29
CA ALA A 306 -10.52 19.81 -2.82
C ALA A 306 -10.57 19.46 -1.32
N ASN A 307 -10.04 18.29 -0.97
CA ASN A 307 -9.90 17.85 0.40
C ASN A 307 -8.77 18.60 1.12
N LEU A 308 -8.70 18.47 2.45
CA LEU A 308 -7.61 19.05 3.22
C LEU A 308 -6.27 18.39 2.83
N GLY A 309 -5.24 19.23 2.63
CA GLY A 309 -3.87 18.73 2.45
C GLY A 309 -3.18 18.42 3.77
N GLY A 310 -2.05 17.70 3.70
CA GLY A 310 -1.21 17.39 4.85
C GLY A 310 -1.73 16.25 5.75
N LEU A 311 -2.72 15.48 5.28
CA LEU A 311 -3.26 14.31 5.98
C LEU A 311 -2.66 12.99 5.49
N LEU A 312 -1.79 13.03 4.49
CA LEU A 312 -1.05 11.88 3.98
C LEU A 312 0.26 11.65 4.75
N PRO A 313 0.73 10.40 4.89
CA PRO A 313 1.98 10.10 5.58
C PRO A 313 3.20 10.56 4.79
N SER A 314 4.28 10.88 5.50
CA SER A 314 5.59 11.08 4.90
C SER A 314 6.49 9.88 5.14
N VAL A 315 7.29 9.52 4.14
CA VAL A 315 8.34 8.48 4.27
C VAL A 315 9.43 8.82 5.30
N LYS A 316 9.40 10.03 5.87
CA LYS A 316 10.33 10.51 6.91
C LYS A 316 9.73 10.46 8.31
N PHE A 317 8.45 10.10 8.46
CA PHE A 317 7.81 10.03 9.76
C PHE A 317 8.31 8.82 10.56
N ASP A 318 8.41 9.01 11.89
CA ASP A 318 8.64 7.92 12.82
C ASP A 318 7.39 7.03 12.94
N ALA A 319 7.57 5.84 13.52
CA ALA A 319 6.52 4.84 13.62
C ALA A 319 5.31 5.32 14.44
N LEU A 320 5.54 6.02 15.56
CA LEU A 320 4.46 6.47 16.42
C LEU A 320 3.60 7.55 15.75
N THR A 321 4.23 8.47 15.03
CA THR A 321 3.55 9.47 14.19
C THR A 321 2.68 8.79 13.14
N LEU A 322 3.19 7.77 12.43
CA LEU A 322 2.44 6.99 11.44
C LEU A 322 1.28 6.24 12.08
N ILE A 323 1.52 5.52 13.17
CA ILE A 323 0.47 4.77 13.88
C ILE A 323 -0.67 5.71 14.31
N ASN A 324 -0.36 6.88 14.86
CA ASN A 324 -1.36 7.83 15.28
C ASN A 324 -2.12 8.46 14.11
N LEU A 325 -1.42 8.74 12.99
CA LEU A 325 -2.04 9.24 11.76
C LEU A 325 -3.04 8.22 11.19
N PHE A 326 -2.71 6.92 11.22
CA PHE A 326 -3.59 5.89 10.72
C PHE A 326 -4.72 5.54 11.69
N LYS A 327 -4.49 5.59 13.00
CA LYS A 327 -5.56 5.51 14.01
C LYS A 327 -6.60 6.61 13.82
N ASP A 328 -6.20 7.82 13.48
CA ASP A 328 -7.12 8.92 13.15
C ASP A 328 -7.92 8.67 11.85
N LYS A 329 -7.53 7.67 11.07
CA LYS A 329 -8.26 7.13 9.90
C LYS A 329 -8.97 5.81 10.21
N THR A 330 -9.12 5.44 11.49
CA THR A 330 -9.69 4.15 11.93
C THR A 330 -8.92 2.91 11.50
N ILE A 331 -7.64 3.06 11.14
CA ILE A 331 -6.77 1.98 10.68
C ILE A 331 -5.79 1.62 11.80
N GLY A 332 -5.79 0.36 12.23
CA GLY A 332 -4.92 -0.14 13.28
C GLY A 332 -3.47 -0.34 12.86
N PRO A 333 -2.56 -0.60 13.81
CA PRO A 333 -1.16 -0.86 13.51
C PRO A 333 -0.93 -2.03 12.55
N ASP A 334 -1.67 -3.12 12.70
CA ASP A 334 -1.54 -4.32 11.86
C ASP A 334 -2.07 -4.06 10.44
N ASP A 335 -3.21 -3.36 10.32
CA ASP A 335 -3.75 -2.91 9.03
C ASP A 335 -2.81 -1.92 8.33
N LEU A 336 -2.15 -1.02 9.09
CA LEU A 336 -1.12 -0.13 8.55
C LEU A 336 0.04 -0.94 7.95
N VAL A 337 0.53 -1.95 8.70
CA VAL A 337 1.60 -2.83 8.19
C VAL A 337 1.14 -3.60 6.96
N ALA A 338 -0.10 -4.09 6.93
CA ALA A 338 -0.63 -4.77 5.75
C ALA A 338 -0.69 -3.83 4.52
N LEU A 339 -1.11 -2.57 4.70
CA LEU A 339 -1.21 -1.59 3.61
C LEU A 339 0.14 -1.17 3.05
N ILE A 340 1.16 -0.95 3.88
CA ILE A 340 2.49 -0.56 3.39
C ILE A 340 3.17 -1.65 2.57
N GLY A 341 2.74 -2.91 2.71
CA GLY A 341 3.22 -4.00 1.86
C GLY A 341 3.06 -3.74 0.36
N ALA A 342 2.13 -2.87 -0.04
CA ALA A 342 2.01 -2.41 -1.43
C ALA A 342 3.30 -1.78 -1.98
N HIS A 343 4.24 -1.37 -1.12
CA HIS A 343 5.56 -0.90 -1.52
C HIS A 343 6.39 -1.97 -2.25
N THR A 344 6.07 -3.27 -2.12
CA THR A 344 6.69 -4.35 -2.90
C THR A 344 6.63 -4.11 -4.40
N THR A 345 5.57 -3.45 -4.89
CA THR A 345 5.46 -3.17 -6.32
C THR A 345 6.21 -1.93 -6.76
N SER A 346 6.76 -1.12 -5.86
CA SER A 346 7.18 0.25 -6.17
C SER A 346 8.67 0.43 -6.48
N GLN A 347 8.98 1.52 -7.17
CA GLN A 347 10.31 2.10 -7.37
C GLN A 347 10.24 3.57 -6.92
N GLN A 348 11.23 4.04 -6.20
CA GLN A 348 11.27 5.43 -5.75
C GLN A 348 11.84 6.35 -6.83
N HIS A 349 11.24 7.55 -6.98
CA HIS A 349 11.67 8.57 -7.96
C HIS A 349 11.87 9.97 -7.34
N HIS A 350 11.42 10.19 -6.11
CA HIS A 350 11.35 11.54 -5.55
C HIS A 350 12.00 11.67 -4.17
N THR A 351 12.25 10.57 -3.47
CA THR A 351 12.79 10.61 -2.11
C THR A 351 14.31 10.83 -2.10
N ASN A 352 15.02 10.16 -3.00
CA ASN A 352 16.45 10.28 -3.19
C ASN A 352 16.77 10.29 -4.69
N ILE A 353 17.10 11.44 -5.24
CA ILE A 353 17.35 11.61 -6.67
C ILE A 353 18.57 10.84 -7.17
N ASP A 354 19.57 10.63 -6.32
CA ASP A 354 20.77 9.86 -6.67
C ASP A 354 20.46 8.36 -6.82
N ARG A 355 19.31 7.93 -6.33
CA ARG A 355 18.81 6.56 -6.38
C ARG A 355 17.47 6.46 -7.12
N ASP A 356 17.26 7.36 -8.05
CA ASP A 356 16.06 7.38 -8.90
C ASP A 356 15.82 6.04 -9.60
N GLY A 357 14.62 5.51 -9.48
CA GLY A 357 14.22 4.22 -10.03
C GLY A 357 14.65 2.99 -9.21
N ASP A 358 15.26 3.17 -8.03
CA ASP A 358 15.58 2.04 -7.16
C ASP A 358 14.31 1.48 -6.51
N PRO A 359 14.14 0.13 -6.50
CA PRO A 359 12.94 -0.52 -5.96
C PRO A 359 12.98 -0.65 -4.43
N GLN A 360 11.82 -0.88 -3.81
CA GLN A 360 11.72 -1.15 -2.38
C GLN A 360 12.01 -2.61 -2.02
N ASP A 361 12.00 -3.50 -3.01
CA ASP A 361 12.48 -4.89 -2.88
C ASP A 361 13.07 -5.42 -4.19
N SER A 362 13.45 -6.69 -4.22
CA SER A 362 14.09 -7.31 -5.39
C SER A 362 13.13 -7.76 -6.49
N THR A 363 11.84 -7.48 -6.40
CA THR A 363 10.80 -7.94 -7.33
C THR A 363 9.77 -6.86 -7.68
N PRO A 364 10.19 -5.61 -8.00
CA PRO A 364 9.24 -4.56 -8.31
C PRO A 364 8.28 -5.01 -9.44
N GLY A 365 7.00 -4.75 -9.24
CA GLY A 365 5.95 -5.22 -10.15
C GLY A 365 5.48 -6.65 -9.90
N VAL A 366 5.92 -7.29 -8.82
CA VAL A 366 5.37 -8.54 -8.27
C VAL A 366 4.82 -8.25 -6.87
N TRP A 367 3.67 -8.79 -6.55
CA TRP A 367 3.01 -8.57 -5.26
C TRP A 367 3.43 -9.65 -4.28
N ASP A 368 4.62 -9.51 -3.68
CA ASP A 368 5.17 -10.54 -2.82
C ASP A 368 5.74 -10.00 -1.49
N ILE A 369 6.11 -10.90 -0.60
CA ILE A 369 6.57 -10.58 0.75
C ILE A 369 8.05 -10.19 0.83
N LEU A 370 8.75 -10.10 -0.28
CA LEU A 370 10.16 -9.68 -0.29
C LEU A 370 10.33 -8.27 0.28
N PHE A 371 9.35 -7.40 0.12
CA PHE A 371 9.34 -6.10 0.78
C PHE A 371 9.57 -6.21 2.29
N TYR A 372 8.79 -7.06 2.97
CA TYR A 372 8.94 -7.26 4.42
C TYR A 372 10.28 -7.89 4.78
N GLN A 373 10.64 -8.96 4.07
CA GLN A 373 11.90 -9.68 4.29
C GLN A 373 13.10 -8.75 4.11
N GLN A 374 13.15 -7.99 3.02
CA GLN A 374 14.31 -7.16 2.69
C GLN A 374 14.34 -5.84 3.44
N THR A 375 13.20 -5.36 3.95
CA THR A 375 13.20 -4.20 4.86
C THR A 375 13.94 -4.51 6.16
N ILE A 376 13.76 -5.70 6.72
CA ILE A 376 14.46 -6.13 7.94
C ILE A 376 15.88 -6.69 7.68
N ASP A 377 16.16 -7.22 6.48
CA ASP A 377 17.47 -7.82 6.15
C ASP A 377 18.52 -6.74 5.90
N GLN A 378 19.59 -6.74 6.70
CA GLN A 378 20.71 -5.82 6.53
C GLN A 378 21.55 -6.10 5.26
N ASN A 379 21.43 -7.30 4.69
CA ASN A 379 22.14 -7.74 3.50
C ASN A 379 21.29 -7.69 2.23
N ALA A 380 20.17 -6.97 2.24
CA ALA A 380 19.35 -6.76 1.05
C ALA A 380 20.19 -6.25 -0.13
N PRO A 381 19.82 -6.55 -1.39
CA PRO A 381 20.54 -6.04 -2.56
C PRO A 381 20.74 -4.53 -2.53
N LYS A 382 21.85 -4.05 -3.07
CA LYS A 382 22.27 -2.64 -2.96
C LYS A 382 21.22 -1.64 -3.48
N ARG A 383 20.48 -2.01 -4.54
CA ARG A 383 19.44 -1.15 -5.09
C ARG A 383 18.13 -1.20 -4.32
N VAL A 384 17.96 -2.10 -3.39
CA VAL A 384 16.77 -2.08 -2.54
C VAL A 384 16.82 -0.81 -1.69
N TYR A 385 15.88 0.09 -1.94
CA TYR A 385 15.74 1.36 -1.25
C TYR A 385 14.71 1.26 -0.14
N LYS A 386 15.14 1.26 1.09
CA LYS A 386 14.27 1.18 2.27
C LYS A 386 13.86 2.58 2.68
N PHE A 387 12.56 2.87 2.70
CA PHE A 387 12.10 4.13 3.26
C PHE A 387 12.34 4.17 4.77
N PRO A 388 12.76 5.32 5.32
CA PRO A 388 12.90 5.46 6.78
C PRO A 388 11.64 5.09 7.56
N SER A 389 10.46 5.42 7.03
CA SER A 389 9.17 5.05 7.59
C SER A 389 8.96 3.55 7.70
N ASP A 390 9.32 2.78 6.64
CA ASP A 390 9.14 1.34 6.62
C ASP A 390 10.07 0.67 7.64
N VAL A 391 11.32 1.13 7.71
CA VAL A 391 12.29 0.66 8.72
C VAL A 391 11.82 1.01 10.14
N ALA A 392 11.24 2.19 10.35
CA ALA A 392 10.72 2.59 11.65
C ALA A 392 9.56 1.67 12.08
N LEU A 393 8.62 1.37 11.18
CA LEU A 393 7.51 0.45 11.46
C LEU A 393 7.98 -0.98 11.69
N ALA A 394 8.98 -1.46 10.93
CA ALA A 394 9.54 -2.80 11.11
C ALA A 394 10.18 -3.01 12.50
N ASN A 395 10.61 -1.94 13.17
CA ASN A 395 11.29 -1.99 14.46
C ASN A 395 10.44 -1.49 15.65
N HIS A 396 9.20 -1.07 15.44
CA HIS A 396 8.37 -0.55 16.51
C HIS A 396 7.53 -1.65 17.16
N PRO A 397 7.44 -1.74 18.51
CA PRO A 397 6.79 -2.85 19.22
C PRO A 397 5.32 -3.11 18.84
N LEU A 398 4.58 -2.08 18.38
CA LEU A 398 3.18 -2.21 17.97
C LEU A 398 3.00 -2.72 16.52
N THR A 399 4.03 -2.68 15.69
CA THR A 399 3.94 -3.03 14.26
C THR A 399 4.90 -4.15 13.88
N GLN A 400 6.01 -4.32 14.60
CA GLN A 400 6.99 -5.36 14.38
C GLN A 400 6.38 -6.77 14.30
N PRO A 401 5.46 -7.19 15.19
CA PRO A 401 4.90 -8.55 15.13
C PRO A 401 4.19 -8.87 13.81
N ALA A 402 3.36 -7.93 13.30
CA ALA A 402 2.71 -8.09 12.01
C ALA A 402 3.72 -8.08 10.86
N PHE A 403 4.74 -7.22 10.94
CA PHE A 403 5.81 -7.12 9.94
C PHE A 403 6.59 -8.44 9.82
N GLU A 404 6.97 -9.05 10.94
CA GLU A 404 7.66 -10.33 11.00
C GLU A 404 6.76 -11.49 10.54
N ALA A 405 5.47 -11.47 10.88
CA ALA A 405 4.51 -12.47 10.44
C ALA A 405 4.36 -12.47 8.92
N PHE A 406 4.26 -11.31 8.29
CA PHE A 406 4.20 -11.18 6.83
C PHE A 406 5.54 -11.55 6.16
N ALA A 407 6.68 -11.31 6.80
CA ALA A 407 7.98 -11.75 6.31
C ALA A 407 8.18 -13.29 6.35
N SER A 408 7.29 -14.03 7.02
CA SER A 408 7.40 -15.49 7.22
C SER A 408 7.18 -16.27 5.93
N GLY A 409 8.23 -16.77 5.33
CA GLY A 409 8.36 -17.62 4.14
C GLY A 409 7.08 -18.16 3.50
N SER A 410 6.68 -19.39 3.87
CA SER A 410 5.59 -20.09 3.16
C SER A 410 4.17 -19.63 3.52
N THR A 411 3.98 -18.95 4.64
CA THR A 411 2.65 -18.55 5.16
C THR A 411 2.39 -17.06 5.07
N GLY A 412 3.44 -16.23 5.08
CA GLY A 412 3.33 -14.78 5.10
C GLY A 412 2.58 -14.20 3.91
N GLN A 413 2.79 -14.72 2.71
CA GLN A 413 2.10 -14.25 1.50
C GLN A 413 0.58 -14.39 1.59
N ALA A 414 0.10 -15.54 2.06
CA ALA A 414 -1.33 -15.80 2.16
C ALA A 414 -1.98 -14.95 3.25
N ALA A 415 -1.31 -14.83 4.40
CA ALA A 415 -1.76 -13.99 5.51
C ALA A 415 -1.81 -12.52 5.10
N TRP A 416 -0.73 -12.00 4.53
CA TRP A 416 -0.69 -10.62 4.05
C TRP A 416 -1.78 -10.31 3.03
N ASN A 417 -2.01 -11.18 2.04
CA ASN A 417 -3.05 -10.95 1.04
C ASN A 417 -4.45 -10.80 1.64
N VAL A 418 -4.77 -11.55 2.70
CA VAL A 418 -6.07 -11.44 3.40
C VAL A 418 -6.14 -10.15 4.21
N ASP A 419 -5.09 -9.83 4.96
CA ASP A 419 -5.08 -8.66 5.83
C ASP A 419 -4.97 -7.36 5.02
N TYR A 420 -4.17 -7.36 3.93
CA TYR A 420 -4.21 -6.25 2.97
C TYR A 420 -5.60 -6.04 2.39
N ALA A 421 -6.28 -7.12 1.99
CA ALA A 421 -7.61 -7.00 1.41
C ALA A 421 -8.61 -6.41 2.42
N ARG A 422 -8.56 -6.83 3.70
CA ARG A 422 -9.39 -6.28 4.77
C ARG A 422 -9.09 -4.81 5.01
N ALA A 423 -7.83 -4.46 5.17
CA ALA A 423 -7.37 -3.10 5.40
C ALA A 423 -7.71 -2.19 4.21
N TYR A 424 -7.58 -2.70 2.97
CA TYR A 424 -7.92 -1.93 1.78
C TYR A 424 -9.43 -1.73 1.61
N VAL A 425 -10.27 -2.71 1.96
CA VAL A 425 -11.74 -2.49 1.99
C VAL A 425 -12.05 -1.34 2.94
N ARG A 426 -11.49 -1.30 4.15
CA ARG A 426 -11.66 -0.18 5.08
C ARG A 426 -11.16 1.14 4.50
N LEU A 427 -9.93 1.15 3.98
CA LEU A 427 -9.33 2.34 3.38
C LEU A 427 -10.21 2.93 2.27
N SER A 428 -10.68 2.09 1.35
CA SER A 428 -11.52 2.49 0.21
C SER A 428 -12.90 3.03 0.59
N LEU A 429 -13.28 2.94 1.86
CA LEU A 429 -14.56 3.40 2.40
C LEU A 429 -14.43 4.62 3.33
N LEU A 430 -13.22 5.12 3.54
CA LEU A 430 -13.01 6.34 4.32
C LEU A 430 -13.75 7.52 3.67
N GLY A 431 -14.54 8.25 4.45
CA GLY A 431 -15.34 9.38 3.99
C GLY A 431 -16.61 9.01 3.21
N VAL A 432 -16.86 7.73 2.93
CA VAL A 432 -18.05 7.26 2.22
C VAL A 432 -19.23 7.16 3.19
N ASN A 433 -20.30 7.91 2.94
CA ASN A 433 -21.47 8.00 3.81
C ASN A 433 -22.70 7.25 3.28
N ASN A 434 -22.55 6.44 2.25
CA ASN A 434 -23.60 5.62 1.64
C ASN A 434 -23.15 4.16 1.42
N ILE A 435 -22.38 3.64 2.35
CA ILE A 435 -21.77 2.30 2.27
C ILE A 435 -22.85 1.22 2.12
N ASN A 436 -23.97 1.35 2.86
CA ASN A 436 -25.08 0.40 2.81
C ASN A 436 -25.74 0.30 1.42
N SER A 437 -25.60 1.31 0.57
CA SER A 437 -26.20 1.34 -0.77
C SER A 437 -25.21 1.01 -1.91
N LEU A 438 -23.97 0.67 -1.59
CA LEU A 438 -22.99 0.27 -2.60
C LEU A 438 -23.36 -1.06 -3.26
N THR A 439 -22.87 -1.25 -4.47
CA THR A 439 -23.02 -2.49 -5.25
C THR A 439 -21.69 -3.22 -5.30
N GLU A 440 -21.65 -4.50 -4.97
CA GLU A 440 -20.45 -5.30 -5.14
C GLU A 440 -20.25 -5.69 -6.60
N CYS A 441 -19.08 -5.32 -7.15
CA CYS A 441 -18.67 -5.65 -8.51
C CYS A 441 -17.35 -6.44 -8.56
N THR A 442 -17.00 -7.17 -7.51
CA THR A 442 -15.78 -8.01 -7.45
C THR A 442 -15.68 -8.99 -8.63
N LYS A 443 -16.82 -9.46 -9.12
CA LYS A 443 -16.90 -10.40 -10.27
C LYS A 443 -16.21 -9.89 -11.55
N VAL A 444 -16.05 -8.58 -11.72
CA VAL A 444 -15.42 -7.98 -12.92
C VAL A 444 -13.89 -7.90 -12.83
N LEU A 445 -13.30 -8.12 -11.65
CA LEU A 445 -11.85 -8.06 -11.50
C LEU A 445 -11.15 -9.17 -12.30
N PRO A 446 -9.92 -8.94 -12.78
CA PRO A 446 -9.07 -9.97 -13.38
C PRO A 446 -8.93 -11.20 -12.48
N GLN A 447 -8.60 -12.34 -13.09
CA GLN A 447 -8.24 -13.51 -12.31
C GLN A 447 -6.83 -13.35 -11.75
N PRO A 448 -6.58 -13.80 -10.51
CA PRO A 448 -5.26 -13.66 -9.90
C PRO A 448 -4.21 -14.51 -10.66
N VAL A 449 -3.03 -13.97 -10.77
CA VAL A 449 -1.84 -14.69 -11.27
C VAL A 449 -1.16 -15.33 -10.06
N GLU A 450 -1.40 -16.62 -9.83
CA GLU A 450 -1.00 -17.35 -8.61
C GLU A 450 0.50 -17.73 -8.57
N SER A 451 1.24 -17.49 -9.64
CA SER A 451 2.67 -17.75 -9.71
C SER A 451 3.38 -16.78 -10.63
N TYR A 452 4.63 -16.46 -10.33
CA TYR A 452 5.45 -15.62 -11.17
C TYR A 452 6.77 -16.29 -11.54
N ARG A 453 7.10 -16.30 -12.82
CA ARG A 453 8.39 -16.77 -13.33
C ARG A 453 9.19 -15.59 -13.86
N HIS A 454 10.28 -15.29 -13.19
CA HIS A 454 11.18 -14.21 -13.55
C HIS A 454 12.02 -14.60 -14.77
N LYS A 455 11.60 -14.18 -15.95
CA LYS A 455 12.26 -14.55 -17.25
C LYS A 455 13.66 -13.96 -17.39
N ASP A 456 13.87 -12.76 -16.88
CA ASP A 456 15.11 -11.99 -16.97
C ASP A 456 15.91 -11.96 -15.64
N LYS A 457 15.70 -12.97 -14.77
CA LYS A 457 16.25 -13.05 -13.40
C LYS A 457 17.76 -12.80 -13.32
N GLY A 458 18.56 -13.33 -14.27
CA GLY A 458 20.01 -13.14 -14.28
C GLY A 458 20.40 -11.68 -14.44
N ARG A 459 19.84 -11.03 -15.46
CA ARG A 459 20.05 -9.60 -15.76
C ARG A 459 19.58 -8.73 -14.61
N PHE A 460 18.41 -9.02 -14.08
CA PHE A 460 17.81 -8.29 -12.97
C PHE A 460 18.64 -8.39 -11.69
N ASN A 461 19.02 -9.60 -11.26
CA ASN A 461 19.85 -9.80 -10.07
C ASN A 461 21.20 -9.10 -10.19
N LYS A 462 21.81 -9.10 -11.37
CA LYS A 462 23.06 -8.38 -11.60
C LYS A 462 22.89 -6.88 -11.41
N TRP A 463 21.82 -6.30 -11.97
CA TRP A 463 21.49 -4.89 -11.81
C TRP A 463 21.25 -4.52 -10.34
N LEU A 464 20.51 -5.34 -9.59
CA LEU A 464 20.22 -5.11 -8.16
C LEU A 464 21.48 -5.03 -7.28
N GLN A 465 22.57 -5.67 -7.69
CA GLN A 465 23.85 -5.66 -6.95
C GLN A 465 24.72 -4.43 -7.29
N THR A 466 24.32 -3.60 -8.23
CA THR A 466 25.08 -2.40 -8.63
C THR A 466 24.62 -1.17 -7.85
N ASP A 467 25.52 -0.18 -7.76
CA ASP A 467 25.25 1.18 -7.29
C ASP A 467 25.54 2.20 -8.41
N ASP A 468 25.60 1.72 -9.64
CA ASP A 468 25.95 2.49 -10.82
C ASP A 468 24.73 3.21 -11.41
N ASN A 469 24.82 4.51 -11.62
CA ASN A 469 23.81 5.37 -12.24
C ASN A 469 24.10 5.67 -13.71
N SER A 470 24.85 4.81 -14.40
CA SER A 470 25.10 4.93 -15.83
C SER A 470 23.79 4.90 -16.66
N TRP A 471 23.90 5.34 -17.91
CA TRP A 471 22.79 5.23 -18.85
C TRP A 471 22.26 3.79 -18.96
N THR A 472 23.14 2.80 -18.96
CA THR A 472 22.79 1.37 -18.99
C THR A 472 21.93 0.98 -17.79
N SER A 473 22.32 1.42 -16.59
CA SER A 473 21.55 1.15 -15.35
C SER A 473 20.18 1.81 -15.36
N LYS A 474 20.08 3.04 -15.86
CA LYS A 474 18.80 3.75 -16.04
C LYS A 474 17.92 3.07 -17.08
N SER A 475 18.49 2.50 -18.16
CA SER A 475 17.73 1.73 -19.14
C SER A 475 17.13 0.47 -18.53
N VAL A 476 17.89 -0.26 -17.69
CA VAL A 476 17.36 -1.42 -16.96
C VAL A 476 16.23 -1.00 -16.02
N SER A 477 16.43 0.08 -15.25
CA SER A 477 15.40 0.62 -14.36
C SER A 477 14.11 0.93 -15.11
N LYS A 478 14.24 1.54 -16.30
CA LYS A 478 13.09 1.89 -17.13
C LYS A 478 12.36 0.66 -17.68
N ASP A 479 13.09 -0.37 -18.16
CA ASP A 479 12.48 -1.61 -18.65
C ASP A 479 11.68 -2.29 -17.52
N VAL A 480 12.24 -2.30 -16.30
CA VAL A 480 11.57 -2.84 -15.11
C VAL A 480 10.33 -2.01 -14.77
N ASP A 481 10.42 -0.69 -14.83
CA ASP A 481 9.33 0.25 -14.53
C ASP A 481 8.17 0.08 -15.52
N ASP A 482 8.46 -0.10 -16.78
CA ASP A 482 7.47 -0.31 -17.84
C ASP A 482 6.93 -1.77 -17.91
N GLY A 483 7.48 -2.69 -17.11
CA GLY A 483 7.06 -4.10 -17.10
C GLY A 483 7.61 -4.91 -18.25
N TYR A 484 8.64 -4.42 -18.96
CA TYR A 484 9.31 -5.12 -20.03
C TYR A 484 10.39 -6.08 -19.52
N GLU A 485 10.74 -7.08 -20.33
CA GLU A 485 11.99 -7.81 -20.09
C GLU A 485 13.18 -6.87 -20.26
N ILE A 486 14.18 -7.00 -19.39
CA ILE A 486 15.39 -6.17 -19.48
C ILE A 486 16.04 -6.37 -20.84
N SER A 487 16.07 -5.30 -21.64
CA SER A 487 16.62 -5.30 -23.00
C SER A 487 18.15 -5.32 -23.01
N VAL A 488 18.78 -4.78 -21.97
CA VAL A 488 20.23 -4.68 -21.85
C VAL A 488 20.85 -6.07 -21.67
N PRO A 489 21.80 -6.49 -22.54
CA PRO A 489 22.49 -7.76 -22.38
C PRO A 489 23.23 -7.85 -21.02
N GLU A 490 23.23 -9.04 -20.41
CA GLU A 490 23.78 -9.24 -19.07
C GLU A 490 25.24 -8.81 -18.95
N ASN A 491 26.06 -9.03 -19.98
CA ASN A 491 27.48 -8.65 -20.02
C ASN A 491 27.69 -7.11 -20.12
N LYS A 492 26.65 -6.35 -20.46
CA LYS A 492 26.69 -4.88 -20.51
C LYS A 492 26.18 -4.23 -19.22
N ILE A 493 25.47 -4.98 -18.37
CA ILE A 493 25.08 -4.50 -17.06
C ILE A 493 26.35 -4.38 -16.21
N PRO A 494 26.66 -3.21 -15.62
CA PRO A 494 27.87 -3.03 -14.85
C PRO A 494 27.99 -4.08 -13.74
N SER A 495 29.16 -4.67 -13.60
CA SER A 495 29.49 -5.49 -12.42
C SER A 495 29.97 -4.58 -11.30
N ARG A 496 29.78 -5.03 -10.06
CA ARG A 496 30.31 -4.37 -8.86
C ARG A 496 31.70 -3.79 -9.14
N ARG A 497 31.90 -2.49 -9.04
CA ARG A 497 33.26 -1.93 -9.09
C ARG A 497 34.05 -2.53 -7.92
N GLY A 498 35.20 -3.09 -8.23
CA GLY A 498 36.18 -3.48 -7.22
C GLY A 498 36.55 -2.25 -6.34
N PRO A 499 37.24 -2.44 -5.22
CA PRO A 499 37.60 -1.34 -4.34
C PRO A 499 38.21 -0.20 -5.15
N TRP A 500 37.78 1.01 -4.89
CA TRP A 500 38.21 2.25 -5.53
C TRP A 500 39.72 2.26 -5.65
N LYS A 501 40.25 2.18 -6.88
CA LYS A 501 41.62 2.63 -7.10
C LYS A 501 41.57 4.14 -6.89
N THR A 502 42.08 4.59 -5.75
CA THR A 502 42.38 6.00 -5.53
C THR A 502 43.26 6.49 -6.68
N TRP A 503 42.67 7.33 -7.52
CA TRP A 503 43.47 8.12 -8.44
C TRP A 503 44.26 9.11 -7.57
N THR A 504 45.51 8.77 -7.23
CA THR A 504 46.49 9.74 -6.83
C THR A 504 46.87 10.51 -8.06
N SER A 505 46.24 11.68 -8.24
CA SER A 505 46.69 12.66 -9.22
C SER A 505 48.03 13.21 -8.72
N THR A 506 49.13 12.67 -9.24
CA THR A 506 50.42 13.34 -9.20
C THR A 506 50.34 14.54 -10.15
N PHE A 507 49.84 15.66 -9.69
CA PHE A 507 50.11 16.93 -10.34
C PHE A 507 51.60 17.27 -10.12
N LYS A 508 52.42 17.09 -11.17
CA LYS A 508 53.72 17.72 -11.25
C LYS A 508 53.52 19.15 -11.70
N TRP A 509 53.82 20.08 -10.81
CA TRP A 509 53.99 21.48 -11.18
C TRP A 509 55.32 21.62 -11.95
N TRP A 510 55.28 22.21 -13.15
CA TRP A 510 56.34 22.94 -13.82
C TRP A 510 55.87 24.36 -13.98
#